data_1fac2a1abe6a89ca840b9cb0468a1e90
#
_entry.id   1fac2a1abe6a89ca840b9cb0468a1e90
#
_cell.length_a   1.000
_cell.length_b   1.000
_cell.length_c   1.000
_cell.angle_alpha   90.00
_cell.angle_beta   90.00
_cell.angle_gamma   90.00
#
_symmetry.space_group_name_H-M   'P 1'
#
loop_
_entity.id
_entity.type
_entity.pdbx_description
1 polymer ?
#
loop_
_entity_poly.entity_id
_entity_poly.type
_entity_poly.pdbx_seq_one_letter_code
_entity_poly.pdbx_strand_id
1 'polypeptide(L)'
;MSDNCNQDCSQCMEDCQDRQEEAFDFTEHLHELSQVKKVIAVMSGKGGVGKSLVTALLAKAMQERGYKAAILDADITGSSIPKMLGLEGRAKSNELGLFPVRSRTGIDVMSMNLLLQQDTDPVIWRGPLIAGVVKQFWTDVIWRDIDYMFIDMPPGTGDVPLTVFQSIAVDGIVVVTSPQELVSMIVEKAVNMAAMMEVPVLGLVENMAYFRCPDNGKDYALFGESQIQEVAARHDLRVLARLPVDPKIAQAADKGEIEYLQGDWLAEAADLLDEKEIEKKMKIAVASEGQTITQHFGHCQNFNIYEVQEGTIVQSESVPNPGHKPGFLPNFLHDLGVNVIISGGIGGGAVDIFCEKGIEVVAGAQGDARAAAEAYLAGNLDATGTICRDHDH
;
A
#
# COMPACT_ATOMS: atom_id res chain seq x y z
N MET A 1 29.72 21.51 19.54
CA MET A 1 30.56 20.30 19.55
C MET A 1 31.36 20.33 20.83
N SER A 2 31.12 19.41 21.74
CA SER A 2 32.00 19.25 22.91
C SER A 2 33.30 18.59 22.41
N ASP A 3 34.46 19.11 22.89
CA ASP A 3 35.82 18.70 22.45
C ASP A 3 36.16 17.23 22.70
N ASN A 4 35.20 16.37 23.09
CA ASN A 4 35.42 14.98 23.49
C ASN A 4 34.46 13.97 22.82
N CYS A 5 33.82 14.33 21.71
CA CYS A 5 32.95 13.40 20.99
C CYS A 5 33.79 12.46 20.12
N ASN A 6 33.78 11.17 20.43
CA ASN A 6 34.47 10.12 19.69
C ASN A 6 33.62 9.48 18.59
N GLN A 7 32.47 10.08 18.28
CA GLN A 7 31.50 9.62 17.26
C GLN A 7 30.91 8.22 17.47
N ASP A 8 31.12 7.60 18.63
CA ASP A 8 30.46 6.34 19.01
C ASP A 8 29.24 6.64 19.91
N CYS A 9 28.06 6.70 19.26
CA CYS A 9 26.79 7.03 19.93
C CYS A 9 26.21 5.88 20.77
N SER A 10 26.74 4.67 20.68
CA SER A 10 26.19 3.48 21.34
C SER A 10 26.39 3.50 22.89
N GLN A 11 27.29 4.33 23.42
CA GLN A 11 27.59 4.44 24.86
C GLN A 11 27.53 5.90 25.37
N CYS A 12 27.06 6.85 24.56
CA CYS A 12 27.01 8.25 24.93
C CYS A 12 25.75 8.57 25.76
N MET A 13 25.91 9.15 26.97
CA MET A 13 24.82 9.57 27.84
C MET A 13 24.43 11.06 27.70
N GLU A 14 25.01 11.79 26.76
CA GLU A 14 24.68 13.20 26.53
C GLU A 14 23.55 13.36 25.48
N ASP A 15 22.65 14.34 25.70
CA ASP A 15 21.64 14.76 24.73
C ASP A 15 22.36 15.47 23.56
N CYS A 16 22.65 14.72 22.52
CA CYS A 16 23.28 15.22 21.31
C CYS A 16 22.18 15.53 20.28
N GLN A 17 22.10 16.78 19.80
CA GLN A 17 21.19 17.22 18.76
C GLN A 17 21.48 16.59 17.38
N ASP A 18 22.63 15.92 17.23
CA ASP A 18 23.05 15.24 16.00
C ASP A 18 22.78 13.71 16.07
N ARG A 19 21.95 13.22 17.00
CA ARG A 19 21.46 11.84 16.95
C ARG A 19 20.46 11.75 15.81
N GLN A 20 20.92 11.41 14.64
CA GLN A 20 20.06 10.86 13.60
C GLN A 20 19.50 9.53 14.11
N GLU A 21 18.21 9.47 14.40
CA GLU A 21 17.52 8.21 14.52
C GLU A 21 17.56 7.59 13.13
N GLU A 22 18.47 6.64 12.91
CA GLU A 22 18.37 5.76 11.74
C GLU A 22 16.97 5.15 11.78
N ALA A 23 16.16 5.46 10.80
CA ALA A 23 14.87 4.80 10.62
C ALA A 23 15.16 3.33 10.33
N PHE A 24 14.98 2.48 11.35
CA PHE A 24 15.10 1.03 11.18
C PHE A 24 13.96 0.57 10.28
N ASP A 25 14.28 0.11 9.10
CA ASP A 25 13.33 -0.60 8.25
C ASP A 25 13.06 -1.99 8.88
N PHE A 26 11.82 -2.19 9.31
CA PHE A 26 11.35 -3.45 9.89
C PHE A 26 10.61 -4.32 8.86
N THR A 27 10.62 -3.92 7.59
CA THR A 27 9.93 -4.64 6.52
C THR A 27 10.57 -6.01 6.32
N GLU A 28 9.77 -7.04 6.40
CA GLU A 28 10.21 -8.42 6.20
C GLU A 28 10.16 -8.79 4.71
N HIS A 29 11.15 -9.53 4.25
CA HIS A 29 11.19 -10.01 2.88
C HIS A 29 10.20 -11.16 2.66
N LEU A 30 9.59 -11.17 1.48
CA LEU A 30 8.83 -12.32 1.00
C LEU A 30 9.73 -13.56 0.89
N HIS A 31 9.10 -14.73 0.99
CA HIS A 31 9.80 -15.98 0.66
C HIS A 31 10.43 -15.90 -0.74
N GLU A 32 11.64 -16.41 -0.94
CA GLU A 32 12.42 -16.34 -2.21
C GLU A 32 11.65 -16.84 -3.45
N LEU A 33 10.70 -17.75 -3.26
CA LEU A 33 9.85 -18.32 -4.32
C LEU A 33 8.49 -17.58 -4.46
N SER A 34 8.31 -16.48 -3.74
CA SER A 34 7.08 -15.69 -3.74
C SER A 34 7.21 -14.46 -4.65
N GLN A 35 6.09 -14.09 -5.25
CA GLN A 35 5.93 -12.82 -5.95
C GLN A 35 4.53 -12.27 -5.71
N VAL A 36 4.43 -11.06 -5.16
CA VAL A 36 3.19 -10.33 -4.91
C VAL A 36 3.36 -8.92 -5.46
N LYS A 37 2.46 -8.50 -6.35
CA LYS A 37 2.58 -7.19 -7.01
C LYS A 37 1.94 -6.06 -6.22
N LYS A 38 0.75 -6.30 -5.65
CA LYS A 38 0.02 -5.30 -4.86
C LYS A 38 -0.54 -5.91 -3.59
N VAL A 39 -0.39 -5.20 -2.48
CA VAL A 39 -0.85 -5.60 -1.15
C VAL A 39 -1.83 -4.57 -0.63
N ILE A 40 -3.09 -4.97 -0.41
CA ILE A 40 -4.16 -4.11 0.06
C ILE A 40 -4.61 -4.57 1.44
N ALA A 41 -4.45 -3.72 2.45
CA ALA A 41 -4.96 -4.00 3.78
C ALA A 41 -6.43 -3.62 3.88
N VAL A 42 -7.26 -4.53 4.39
CA VAL A 42 -8.67 -4.27 4.69
C VAL A 42 -8.81 -4.16 6.19
N MET A 43 -9.16 -2.99 6.68
CA MET A 43 -9.22 -2.72 8.11
C MET A 43 -10.57 -2.16 8.56
N SER A 44 -10.83 -2.26 9.85
CA SER A 44 -12.02 -1.69 10.48
C SER A 44 -11.72 -1.22 11.89
N GLY A 45 -12.36 -0.15 12.34
CA GLY A 45 -12.15 0.37 13.69
C GLY A 45 -12.84 -0.44 14.79
N LYS A 46 -13.75 -1.36 14.45
CA LYS A 46 -14.41 -2.28 15.40
C LYS A 46 -14.74 -3.61 14.76
N GLY A 47 -14.94 -4.63 15.59
CA GLY A 47 -15.43 -5.95 15.15
C GLY A 47 -16.89 -5.95 14.70
N GLY A 48 -17.25 -6.91 13.83
CA GLY A 48 -18.63 -7.14 13.43
C GLY A 48 -19.18 -6.24 12.31
N VAL A 49 -18.34 -5.40 11.69
CA VAL A 49 -18.75 -4.55 10.54
C VAL A 49 -18.71 -5.29 9.19
N GLY A 50 -18.25 -6.54 9.17
CA GLY A 50 -18.15 -7.35 7.95
C GLY A 50 -16.87 -7.12 7.15
N LYS A 51 -15.78 -6.75 7.82
CA LYS A 51 -14.45 -6.58 7.23
C LYS A 51 -14.03 -7.78 6.37
N SER A 52 -14.05 -8.99 6.95
CA SER A 52 -13.67 -10.24 6.27
C SER A 52 -14.56 -10.55 5.06
N LEU A 53 -15.86 -10.19 5.13
CA LEU A 53 -16.77 -10.28 3.98
C LEU A 53 -16.30 -9.37 2.84
N VAL A 54 -15.97 -8.12 3.15
CA VAL A 54 -15.47 -7.16 2.16
C VAL A 54 -14.14 -7.65 1.58
N THR A 55 -13.23 -8.18 2.41
CA THR A 55 -11.96 -8.78 1.98
C THR A 55 -12.20 -9.92 0.97
N ALA A 56 -13.09 -10.85 1.28
CA ALA A 56 -13.43 -11.97 0.39
C ALA A 56 -14.07 -11.50 -0.93
N LEU A 57 -14.96 -10.50 -0.85
CA LEU A 57 -15.62 -9.94 -2.04
C LEU A 57 -14.66 -9.13 -2.92
N LEU A 58 -13.68 -8.41 -2.36
CA LEU A 58 -12.62 -7.73 -3.12
C LEU A 58 -11.73 -8.75 -3.85
N ALA A 59 -11.27 -9.79 -3.16
CA ALA A 59 -10.48 -10.84 -3.78
C ALA A 59 -11.24 -11.55 -4.91
N LYS A 60 -12.55 -11.84 -4.70
CA LYS A 60 -13.44 -12.35 -5.74
C LYS A 60 -13.54 -11.41 -6.93
N ALA A 61 -13.77 -10.11 -6.69
CA ALA A 61 -13.94 -9.12 -7.74
C ALA A 61 -12.68 -8.99 -8.62
N MET A 62 -11.48 -9.05 -8.03
CA MET A 62 -10.23 -9.05 -8.78
C MET A 62 -10.00 -10.37 -9.53
N GLN A 63 -10.34 -11.49 -8.92
CA GLN A 63 -10.26 -12.80 -9.57
C GLN A 63 -11.21 -12.91 -10.78
N GLU A 64 -12.43 -12.35 -10.70
CA GLU A 64 -13.39 -12.28 -11.83
C GLU A 64 -12.89 -11.41 -12.99
N ARG A 65 -12.00 -10.45 -12.72
CA ARG A 65 -11.29 -9.65 -13.74
C ARG A 65 -10.08 -10.36 -14.34
N GLY A 66 -9.78 -11.58 -13.89
CA GLY A 66 -8.68 -12.40 -14.41
C GLY A 66 -7.34 -12.23 -13.68
N TYR A 67 -7.32 -11.48 -12.57
CA TYR A 67 -6.14 -11.36 -11.73
C TYR A 67 -5.99 -12.54 -10.78
N LYS A 68 -4.75 -12.89 -10.45
CA LYS A 68 -4.45 -13.85 -9.40
C LYS A 68 -4.58 -13.16 -8.04
N ALA A 69 -5.63 -13.48 -7.30
CA ALA A 69 -5.90 -12.92 -6.00
C ALA A 69 -5.47 -13.86 -4.87
N ALA A 70 -5.02 -13.27 -3.76
CA ALA A 70 -4.72 -14.00 -2.52
C ALA A 70 -5.32 -13.27 -1.31
N ILE A 71 -5.56 -14.02 -0.23
CA ILE A 71 -5.98 -13.49 1.06
C ILE A 71 -5.02 -13.99 2.14
N LEU A 72 -4.41 -13.04 2.85
CA LEU A 72 -3.68 -13.28 4.09
C LEU A 72 -4.60 -12.88 5.25
N ASP A 73 -5.09 -13.87 6.00
CA ASP A 73 -6.00 -13.66 7.13
C ASP A 73 -5.17 -13.36 8.39
N ALA A 74 -5.07 -12.09 8.74
CA ALA A 74 -4.36 -11.61 9.93
C ALA A 74 -5.29 -11.48 11.16
N ASP A 75 -6.60 -11.72 11.03
CA ASP A 75 -7.55 -11.80 12.17
C ASP A 75 -7.52 -13.19 12.80
N ILE A 76 -6.37 -13.52 13.39
CA ILE A 76 -6.04 -14.86 13.92
C ILE A 76 -7.10 -15.38 14.91
N THR A 77 -7.69 -14.49 15.70
CA THR A 77 -8.64 -14.84 16.76
C THR A 77 -10.09 -14.93 16.26
N GLY A 78 -10.40 -14.28 15.16
CA GLY A 78 -11.74 -14.20 14.57
C GLY A 78 -11.81 -14.70 13.13
N SER A 79 -10.86 -15.55 12.74
CA SER A 79 -10.72 -16.04 11.38
C SER A 79 -12.02 -16.62 10.81
N SER A 80 -12.57 -15.97 9.81
CA SER A 80 -13.82 -16.36 9.13
C SER A 80 -13.63 -16.61 7.62
N ILE A 81 -12.51 -16.21 7.06
CA ILE A 81 -12.19 -16.31 5.63
C ILE A 81 -12.30 -17.77 5.12
N PRO A 82 -11.66 -18.79 5.75
CA PRO A 82 -11.75 -20.16 5.26
C PRO A 82 -13.18 -20.68 5.16
N LYS A 83 -14.02 -20.36 6.18
CA LYS A 83 -15.42 -20.77 6.19
C LYS A 83 -16.23 -20.12 5.07
N MET A 84 -16.07 -18.80 4.87
CA MET A 84 -16.81 -18.06 3.83
C MET A 84 -16.47 -18.51 2.42
N LEU A 85 -15.23 -18.95 2.17
CA LEU A 85 -14.76 -19.48 0.89
C LEU A 85 -14.96 -21.00 0.77
N GLY A 86 -15.52 -21.67 1.80
CA GLY A 86 -15.74 -23.11 1.79
C GLY A 86 -14.46 -23.91 1.61
N LEU A 87 -13.37 -23.45 2.24
CA LEU A 87 -12.09 -24.14 2.17
C LEU A 87 -12.11 -25.37 3.04
N GLU A 88 -11.90 -26.52 2.41
CA GLU A 88 -11.78 -27.82 3.07
C GLU A 88 -10.31 -28.27 3.05
N GLY A 89 -9.82 -28.75 4.19
CA GLY A 89 -8.44 -29.22 4.31
C GLY A 89 -7.51 -28.22 4.98
N ARG A 90 -6.21 -28.51 4.92
CA ARG A 90 -5.17 -27.78 5.63
C ARG A 90 -4.07 -27.31 4.70
N ALA A 91 -3.41 -26.24 5.10
CA ALA A 91 -2.19 -25.80 4.48
C ALA A 91 -1.13 -26.92 4.56
N LYS A 92 -0.46 -27.16 3.43
CA LYS A 92 0.58 -28.16 3.30
C LYS A 92 1.95 -27.49 3.38
N SER A 93 2.90 -28.20 3.98
CA SER A 93 4.30 -27.76 3.99
C SER A 93 5.21 -28.86 3.44
N ASN A 94 6.34 -28.44 2.88
CA ASN A 94 7.45 -29.33 2.51
C ASN A 94 8.78 -28.63 2.82
N GLU A 95 9.88 -29.16 2.33
CA GLU A 95 11.23 -28.60 2.54
C GLU A 95 11.41 -27.19 1.96
N LEU A 96 10.55 -26.76 1.03
CA LEU A 96 10.60 -25.44 0.41
C LEU A 96 9.84 -24.37 1.19
N GLY A 97 8.85 -24.74 2.01
CA GLY A 97 8.04 -23.80 2.76
C GLY A 97 6.58 -24.24 2.94
N LEU A 98 5.73 -23.30 3.28
CA LEU A 98 4.30 -23.46 3.51
C LEU A 98 3.52 -23.03 2.26
N PHE A 99 2.47 -23.76 1.91
CA PHE A 99 1.65 -23.45 0.73
C PHE A 99 0.27 -22.96 1.16
N PRO A 100 -0.24 -21.90 0.51
CA PRO A 100 -1.62 -21.47 0.75
C PRO A 100 -2.62 -22.52 0.28
N VAL A 101 -3.81 -22.49 0.83
CA VAL A 101 -4.93 -23.31 0.36
C VAL A 101 -5.66 -22.55 -0.74
N ARG A 102 -5.87 -23.21 -1.87
CA ARG A 102 -6.54 -22.61 -3.01
C ARG A 102 -8.05 -22.84 -2.95
N SER A 103 -8.80 -21.77 -3.12
CA SER A 103 -10.26 -21.83 -3.21
C SER A 103 -10.73 -22.45 -4.53
N ARG A 104 -12.04 -22.68 -4.65
CA ARG A 104 -12.63 -23.30 -5.84
C ARG A 104 -12.52 -22.43 -7.09
N THR A 105 -12.51 -21.11 -6.96
CA THR A 105 -12.32 -20.18 -8.08
C THR A 105 -10.87 -19.79 -8.33
N GLY A 106 -9.96 -20.16 -7.42
CA GLY A 106 -8.52 -19.96 -7.61
C GLY A 106 -7.89 -18.91 -6.71
N ILE A 107 -8.59 -18.42 -5.68
CA ILE A 107 -8.01 -17.49 -4.69
C ILE A 107 -7.11 -18.28 -3.74
N ASP A 108 -5.86 -17.86 -3.57
CA ASP A 108 -4.91 -18.46 -2.62
C ASP A 108 -5.13 -17.86 -1.23
N VAL A 109 -5.27 -18.70 -0.21
CA VAL A 109 -5.62 -18.27 1.15
C VAL A 109 -4.67 -18.86 2.18
N MET A 110 -4.19 -18.02 3.08
CA MET A 110 -3.52 -18.45 4.31
C MET A 110 -4.24 -17.86 5.52
N SER A 111 -4.57 -18.71 6.46
CA SER A 111 -5.25 -18.39 7.69
C SER A 111 -4.84 -19.36 8.78
N MET A 112 -4.92 -18.94 10.03
CA MET A 112 -4.60 -19.80 11.17
C MET A 112 -5.47 -21.03 11.22
N ASN A 113 -6.76 -20.92 10.89
CA ASN A 113 -7.68 -22.06 10.90
C ASN A 113 -7.28 -23.17 9.93
N LEU A 114 -6.49 -22.85 8.89
CA LEU A 114 -5.96 -23.85 7.95
C LEU A 114 -4.74 -24.62 8.49
N LEU A 115 -4.21 -24.22 9.65
CA LEU A 115 -3.10 -24.90 10.35
C LEU A 115 -3.54 -25.68 11.57
N LEU A 116 -4.69 -25.34 12.18
CA LEU A 116 -5.21 -25.98 13.39
C LEU A 116 -5.68 -27.41 13.14
N GLN A 117 -5.66 -28.24 14.18
CA GLN A 117 -6.14 -29.62 14.09
C GLN A 117 -7.67 -29.71 14.00
N GLN A 118 -8.36 -28.83 14.68
CA GLN A 118 -9.81 -28.64 14.61
C GLN A 118 -10.11 -27.14 14.52
N ASP A 119 -11.12 -26.76 13.74
CA ASP A 119 -11.54 -25.35 13.56
C ASP A 119 -12.02 -24.70 14.87
N THR A 120 -12.35 -25.52 15.86
CA THR A 120 -12.82 -25.12 17.19
C THR A 120 -11.70 -25.05 18.22
N ASP A 121 -10.47 -25.37 17.84
CA ASP A 121 -9.35 -25.30 18.77
C ASP A 121 -9.12 -23.84 19.17
N PRO A 122 -9.11 -23.51 20.49
CA PRO A 122 -8.96 -22.13 20.91
C PRO A 122 -7.53 -21.66 20.67
N VAL A 123 -7.39 -20.56 19.95
CA VAL A 123 -6.10 -19.87 19.80
C VAL A 123 -5.94 -18.91 20.99
N ILE A 124 -5.28 -19.35 22.05
CA ILE A 124 -5.02 -18.57 23.27
C ILE A 124 -3.64 -17.93 23.13
N TRP A 125 -3.51 -16.92 22.26
CA TRP A 125 -2.25 -16.26 22.05
C TRP A 125 -2.32 -14.78 22.43
N ARG A 126 -1.18 -14.27 22.92
CA ARG A 126 -1.02 -12.84 23.22
C ARG A 126 -0.57 -12.09 21.98
N GLY A 127 -0.81 -10.78 21.92
CA GLY A 127 -0.52 -9.92 20.78
C GLY A 127 0.83 -10.16 20.07
N PRO A 128 1.97 -10.25 20.77
CA PRO A 128 3.27 -10.50 20.14
C PRO A 128 3.38 -11.84 19.39
N LEU A 129 2.69 -12.89 19.88
CA LEU A 129 2.66 -14.19 19.20
C LEU A 129 1.79 -14.13 17.93
N ILE A 130 0.68 -13.42 17.99
CA ILE A 130 -0.21 -13.21 16.83
C ILE A 130 0.55 -12.44 15.73
N ALA A 131 1.22 -11.37 16.08
CA ALA A 131 2.05 -10.60 15.18
C ALA A 131 3.15 -11.46 14.51
N GLY A 132 3.82 -12.31 15.30
CA GLY A 132 4.81 -13.26 14.80
C GLY A 132 4.25 -14.25 13.76
N VAL A 133 3.00 -14.72 13.94
CA VAL A 133 2.36 -15.61 12.97
C VAL A 133 2.02 -14.90 11.68
N VAL A 134 1.53 -13.67 11.75
CA VAL A 134 1.25 -12.88 10.53
C VAL A 134 2.55 -12.64 9.75
N LYS A 135 3.67 -12.35 10.44
CA LYS A 135 4.99 -12.28 9.81
C LYS A 135 5.35 -13.60 9.11
N GLN A 136 5.18 -14.75 9.79
CA GLN A 136 5.44 -16.06 9.19
C GLN A 136 4.53 -16.34 7.99
N PHE A 137 3.29 -15.86 7.96
CA PHE A 137 2.44 -15.97 6.79
C PHE A 137 2.96 -15.16 5.60
N TRP A 138 3.72 -14.11 5.87
CA TRP A 138 4.39 -13.34 4.84
C TRP A 138 5.73 -13.97 4.40
N THR A 139 6.58 -14.39 5.35
CA THR A 139 7.96 -14.86 5.10
C THR A 139 8.06 -16.33 4.71
N ASP A 140 7.19 -17.20 5.22
CA ASP A 140 7.34 -18.65 5.10
C ASP A 140 6.36 -19.28 4.10
N VAL A 141 5.29 -18.53 3.74
CA VAL A 141 4.30 -18.99 2.76
C VAL A 141 4.77 -18.65 1.34
N ILE A 142 4.68 -19.63 0.45
CA ILE A 142 5.05 -19.48 -0.95
C ILE A 142 3.88 -18.92 -1.75
N TRP A 143 3.84 -17.61 -1.95
CA TRP A 143 2.86 -16.86 -2.73
C TRP A 143 3.32 -16.75 -4.19
N ARG A 144 2.75 -17.56 -5.09
CA ARG A 144 3.24 -17.66 -6.48
C ARG A 144 2.46 -16.75 -7.43
N ASP A 145 3.15 -15.77 -8.00
CA ASP A 145 2.63 -14.88 -9.06
C ASP A 145 1.29 -14.23 -8.67
N ILE A 146 1.19 -13.66 -7.48
CA ILE A 146 0.00 -12.99 -7.00
C ILE A 146 -0.05 -11.56 -7.54
N ASP A 147 -1.15 -11.19 -8.21
CA ASP A 147 -1.35 -9.82 -8.67
C ASP A 147 -1.87 -8.95 -7.53
N TYR A 148 -2.83 -9.44 -6.74
CA TYR A 148 -3.42 -8.73 -5.60
C TYR A 148 -3.49 -9.61 -4.37
N MET A 149 -2.85 -9.18 -3.30
CA MET A 149 -3.02 -9.76 -1.98
C MET A 149 -3.88 -8.85 -1.11
N PHE A 150 -4.93 -9.41 -0.52
CA PHE A 150 -5.76 -8.72 0.46
C PHE A 150 -5.42 -9.23 1.85
N ILE A 151 -5.05 -8.31 2.76
CA ILE A 151 -4.80 -8.65 4.16
C ILE A 151 -6.08 -8.36 4.95
N ASP A 152 -6.71 -9.40 5.50
CA ASP A 152 -7.83 -9.26 6.42
C ASP A 152 -7.31 -8.92 7.81
N MET A 153 -7.29 -7.62 8.16
CA MET A 153 -6.68 -7.09 9.37
C MET A 153 -7.53 -7.43 10.62
N PRO A 154 -6.96 -7.62 11.80
CA PRO A 154 -7.75 -7.67 13.02
C PRO A 154 -8.48 -6.34 13.25
N PRO A 155 -9.63 -6.35 13.96
CA PRO A 155 -10.37 -5.12 14.22
C PRO A 155 -9.61 -4.16 15.14
N GLY A 156 -9.79 -2.86 14.90
CA GLY A 156 -9.17 -1.79 15.69
C GLY A 156 -7.81 -1.33 15.14
N THR A 157 -7.13 -0.52 15.95
CA THR A 157 -5.84 0.13 15.64
C THR A 157 -4.78 -0.22 16.69
N GLY A 158 -4.77 -1.46 17.16
CA GLY A 158 -3.84 -1.94 18.20
C GLY A 158 -2.51 -2.46 17.63
N ASP A 159 -1.80 -3.22 18.48
CA ASP A 159 -0.41 -3.69 18.20
C ASP A 159 -0.31 -4.58 16.96
N VAL A 160 -1.31 -5.43 16.68
CA VAL A 160 -1.24 -6.37 15.54
C VAL A 160 -1.34 -5.62 14.20
N PRO A 161 -2.33 -4.72 13.96
CA PRO A 161 -2.32 -3.87 12.78
C PRO A 161 -1.02 -3.09 12.59
N LEU A 162 -0.48 -2.50 13.66
CA LEU A 162 0.77 -1.77 13.60
C LEU A 162 1.94 -2.67 13.15
N THR A 163 2.05 -3.88 13.72
CA THR A 163 3.08 -4.84 13.34
C THR A 163 2.95 -5.26 11.87
N VAL A 164 1.72 -5.45 11.37
CA VAL A 164 1.49 -5.78 9.95
C VAL A 164 2.06 -4.68 9.06
N PHE A 165 1.71 -3.42 9.32
CA PHE A 165 2.21 -2.29 8.53
C PHE A 165 3.73 -2.08 8.64
N GLN A 166 4.34 -2.42 9.78
CA GLN A 166 5.79 -2.36 9.95
C GLN A 166 6.52 -3.51 9.25
N SER A 167 5.86 -4.65 9.07
CA SER A 167 6.51 -5.88 8.57
C SER A 167 6.20 -6.18 7.12
N ILE A 168 5.12 -5.65 6.58
CA ILE A 168 4.64 -5.92 5.21
C ILE A 168 4.50 -4.60 4.48
N ALA A 169 5.13 -4.49 3.32
CA ALA A 169 4.95 -3.34 2.44
C ALA A 169 3.51 -3.33 1.89
N VAL A 170 2.66 -2.46 2.42
CA VAL A 170 1.24 -2.32 2.06
C VAL A 170 1.08 -1.15 1.09
N ASP A 171 0.49 -1.40 -0.09
CA ASP A 171 0.29 -0.39 -1.12
C ASP A 171 -0.93 0.51 -0.88
N GLY A 172 -1.88 0.04 -0.06
CA GLY A 172 -3.07 0.84 0.25
C GLY A 172 -4.01 0.20 1.25
N ILE A 173 -4.90 1.02 1.80
CA ILE A 173 -5.84 0.62 2.84
C ILE A 173 -7.27 0.85 2.38
N VAL A 174 -8.12 -0.17 2.50
CA VAL A 174 -9.58 -0.05 2.41
C VAL A 174 -10.16 -0.08 3.82
N VAL A 175 -10.88 0.96 4.21
CA VAL A 175 -11.51 1.05 5.55
C VAL A 175 -12.97 0.62 5.47
N VAL A 176 -13.31 -0.41 6.23
CA VAL A 176 -14.69 -0.94 6.31
C VAL A 176 -15.39 -0.43 7.55
N THR A 177 -16.60 0.07 7.35
CA THR A 177 -17.47 0.61 8.42
C THR A 177 -18.92 0.15 8.23
N SER A 178 -19.80 0.55 9.15
CA SER A 178 -21.26 0.34 9.07
C SER A 178 -21.99 1.59 9.56
N PRO A 179 -23.26 1.86 9.15
CA PRO A 179 -24.01 3.04 9.58
C PRO A 179 -24.23 3.05 11.09
N GLN A 180 -23.43 3.76 11.84
CA GLN A 180 -23.51 3.93 13.29
C GLN A 180 -22.86 5.26 13.69
N GLU A 181 -23.23 5.81 14.84
CA GLU A 181 -22.78 7.13 15.31
C GLU A 181 -21.26 7.33 15.42
N LEU A 182 -20.50 6.25 15.59
CA LEU A 182 -19.04 6.32 15.77
C LEU A 182 -18.20 6.23 14.48
N VAL A 183 -18.83 6.27 13.31
CA VAL A 183 -18.13 6.13 12.01
C VAL A 183 -17.01 7.16 11.87
N SER A 184 -17.27 8.42 12.20
CA SER A 184 -16.26 9.50 12.09
C SER A 184 -15.00 9.18 12.90
N MET A 185 -15.14 8.80 14.16
CA MET A 185 -14.01 8.48 15.04
C MET A 185 -13.22 7.25 14.56
N ILE A 186 -13.94 6.26 14.02
CA ILE A 186 -13.34 5.01 13.51
C ILE A 186 -12.50 5.31 12.27
N VAL A 187 -13.06 6.06 11.33
CA VAL A 187 -12.37 6.46 10.10
C VAL A 187 -11.17 7.34 10.44
N GLU A 188 -11.34 8.33 11.34
CA GLU A 188 -10.26 9.20 11.77
C GLU A 188 -9.08 8.43 12.37
N LYS A 189 -9.33 7.43 13.22
CA LYS A 189 -8.26 6.58 13.76
C LYS A 189 -7.54 5.79 12.66
N ALA A 190 -8.29 5.25 11.69
CA ALA A 190 -7.70 4.51 10.58
C ALA A 190 -6.86 5.44 9.68
N VAL A 191 -7.34 6.64 9.38
CA VAL A 191 -6.62 7.65 8.59
C VAL A 191 -5.35 8.09 9.32
N ASN A 192 -5.42 8.35 10.63
CA ASN A 192 -4.25 8.75 11.41
C ASN A 192 -3.20 7.64 11.46
N MET A 193 -3.61 6.37 11.60
CA MET A 193 -2.70 5.23 11.55
C MET A 193 -2.06 5.11 10.18
N ALA A 194 -2.85 5.22 9.10
CA ALA A 194 -2.38 5.17 7.73
C ALA A 194 -1.33 6.27 7.46
N ALA A 195 -1.59 7.49 7.92
CA ALA A 195 -0.66 8.61 7.80
C ALA A 195 0.65 8.38 8.58
N MET A 196 0.58 7.79 9.79
CA MET A 196 1.77 7.43 10.57
C MET A 196 2.64 6.36 9.90
N MET A 197 2.02 5.50 9.10
CA MET A 197 2.68 4.40 8.38
C MET A 197 2.99 4.76 6.92
N GLU A 198 2.68 5.99 6.51
CA GLU A 198 2.87 6.48 5.14
C GLU A 198 2.15 5.64 4.07
N VAL A 199 1.06 4.95 4.44
CA VAL A 199 0.25 4.12 3.54
C VAL A 199 -1.02 4.86 3.12
N PRO A 200 -1.33 4.96 1.82
CA PRO A 200 -2.52 5.68 1.35
C PRO A 200 -3.82 4.95 1.72
N VAL A 201 -4.84 5.72 2.16
CA VAL A 201 -6.20 5.22 2.28
C VAL A 201 -6.89 5.33 0.93
N LEU A 202 -7.18 4.20 0.30
CA LEU A 202 -7.81 4.12 -1.03
C LEU A 202 -9.27 4.56 -0.99
N GLY A 203 -9.96 4.32 0.13
CA GLY A 203 -11.31 4.77 0.37
C GLY A 203 -12.06 3.96 1.42
N LEU A 204 -13.36 4.25 1.52
CA LEU A 204 -14.27 3.71 2.53
C LEU A 204 -15.27 2.77 1.91
N VAL A 205 -15.56 1.66 2.60
CA VAL A 205 -16.66 0.74 2.27
C VAL A 205 -17.64 0.73 3.43
N GLU A 206 -18.90 1.10 3.18
CA GLU A 206 -19.96 1.01 4.17
C GLU A 206 -20.73 -0.29 3.97
N ASN A 207 -20.54 -1.22 4.87
CA ASN A 207 -21.35 -2.45 4.89
C ASN A 207 -22.62 -2.25 5.72
N MET A 208 -23.67 -3.01 5.43
CA MET A 208 -25.01 -2.90 6.07
C MET A 208 -25.63 -1.50 5.89
N ALA A 209 -25.33 -0.84 4.81
CA ALA A 209 -25.71 0.53 4.53
C ALA A 209 -27.24 0.72 4.41
N TYR A 210 -27.92 -0.24 3.84
CA TYR A 210 -29.36 -0.23 3.61
C TYR A 210 -29.93 -1.65 3.48
N PHE A 211 -31.24 -1.74 3.63
CA PHE A 211 -32.00 -2.94 3.29
C PHE A 211 -32.92 -2.64 2.12
N ARG A 212 -32.80 -3.40 1.04
CA ARG A 212 -33.71 -3.28 -0.10
C ARG A 212 -34.92 -4.16 0.12
N CYS A 213 -36.08 -3.55 0.30
CA CYS A 213 -37.33 -4.29 0.52
C CYS A 213 -37.72 -5.05 -0.75
N PRO A 214 -37.93 -6.38 -0.67
CA PRO A 214 -38.27 -7.19 -1.84
C PRO A 214 -39.66 -6.87 -2.40
N ASP A 215 -40.58 -6.36 -1.57
CA ASP A 215 -41.97 -6.11 -1.98
C ASP A 215 -42.14 -4.83 -2.80
N ASN A 216 -41.34 -3.80 -2.52
CA ASN A 216 -41.50 -2.47 -3.15
C ASN A 216 -40.24 -1.90 -3.75
N GLY A 217 -39.09 -2.59 -3.63
CA GLY A 217 -37.79 -2.17 -4.19
C GLY A 217 -37.17 -0.94 -3.52
N LYS A 218 -37.76 -0.42 -2.43
CA LYS A 218 -37.23 0.77 -1.71
C LYS A 218 -36.12 0.36 -0.74
N ASP A 219 -35.14 1.25 -0.63
CA ASP A 219 -34.05 1.12 0.33
C ASP A 219 -34.45 1.75 1.66
N TYR A 220 -34.17 1.04 2.74
CA TYR A 220 -34.45 1.46 4.12
C TYR A 220 -33.14 1.48 4.92
N ALA A 221 -32.89 2.58 5.62
CA ALA A 221 -31.76 2.74 6.52
C ALA A 221 -32.07 2.09 7.88
N LEU A 222 -31.79 0.78 8.01
CA LEU A 222 -32.13 0.02 9.22
C LEU A 222 -31.36 0.47 10.46
N PHE A 223 -30.15 1.02 10.26
CA PHE A 223 -29.24 1.45 11.33
C PHE A 223 -29.10 2.97 11.42
N GLY A 224 -30.06 3.71 10.87
CA GLY A 224 -30.05 5.17 10.79
C GLY A 224 -29.48 5.70 9.46
N GLU A 225 -29.56 7.02 9.29
CA GLU A 225 -29.02 7.66 8.10
C GLU A 225 -27.49 7.58 8.07
N SER A 226 -26.96 7.28 6.90
CA SER A 226 -25.51 7.15 6.72
C SER A 226 -24.82 8.52 6.74
N GLN A 227 -23.75 8.63 7.50
CA GLN A 227 -22.87 9.80 7.52
C GLN A 227 -21.60 9.60 6.70
N ILE A 228 -21.47 8.48 5.98
CA ILE A 228 -20.21 8.10 5.31
C ILE A 228 -19.73 9.15 4.31
N GLN A 229 -20.65 9.80 3.57
CA GLN A 229 -20.30 10.83 2.59
C GLN A 229 -19.70 12.07 3.24
N GLU A 230 -20.25 12.49 4.38
CA GLU A 230 -19.73 13.64 5.14
C GLU A 230 -18.37 13.32 5.75
N VAL A 231 -18.21 12.10 6.26
CA VAL A 231 -16.93 11.63 6.82
C VAL A 231 -15.88 11.52 5.73
N ALA A 232 -16.22 10.94 4.58
CA ALA A 232 -15.35 10.83 3.43
C ALA A 232 -14.87 12.21 2.95
N ALA A 233 -15.80 13.16 2.81
CA ALA A 233 -15.48 14.53 2.38
C ALA A 233 -14.54 15.27 3.36
N ARG A 234 -14.66 15.04 4.69
CA ARG A 234 -13.76 15.65 5.68
C ARG A 234 -12.30 15.19 5.56
N HIS A 235 -12.08 13.99 5.09
CA HIS A 235 -10.75 13.38 4.99
C HIS A 235 -10.26 13.27 3.56
N ASP A 236 -10.96 13.90 2.60
CA ASP A 236 -10.68 13.80 1.15
C ASP A 236 -10.60 12.35 0.65
N LEU A 237 -11.52 11.51 1.14
CA LEU A 237 -11.60 10.10 0.80
C LEU A 237 -12.78 9.81 -0.12
N ARG A 238 -12.70 8.72 -0.87
CA ARG A 238 -13.79 8.20 -1.69
C ARG A 238 -14.63 7.18 -0.92
N VAL A 239 -15.95 7.15 -1.16
CA VAL A 239 -16.80 6.03 -0.75
C VAL A 239 -16.82 5.04 -1.89
N LEU A 240 -16.10 3.93 -1.75
CA LEU A 240 -15.88 2.93 -2.80
C LEU A 240 -17.08 2.00 -2.98
N ALA A 241 -17.85 1.77 -1.91
CA ALA A 241 -19.03 0.91 -1.98
C ALA A 241 -19.95 1.11 -0.78
N ARG A 242 -21.23 0.77 -1.01
CA ARG A 242 -22.25 0.66 0.03
C ARG A 242 -22.98 -0.67 -0.14
N LEU A 243 -22.73 -1.61 0.78
CA LEU A 243 -23.29 -2.95 0.71
C LEU A 243 -24.63 -3.03 1.47
N PRO A 244 -25.62 -3.77 0.93
CA PRO A 244 -26.90 -3.96 1.60
C PRO A 244 -26.82 -4.93 2.77
N VAL A 245 -27.82 -4.87 3.63
CA VAL A 245 -28.22 -5.98 4.48
C VAL A 245 -29.00 -6.96 3.61
N ASP A 246 -28.34 -8.03 3.13
CA ASP A 246 -28.98 -9.04 2.30
C ASP A 246 -28.79 -10.44 2.91
N PRO A 247 -29.90 -11.15 3.25
CA PRO A 247 -29.83 -12.52 3.75
C PRO A 247 -29.08 -13.48 2.81
N LYS A 248 -29.06 -13.22 1.50
CA LYS A 248 -28.34 -14.06 0.54
C LYS A 248 -26.82 -13.97 0.75
N ILE A 249 -26.29 -12.80 1.10
CA ILE A 249 -24.88 -12.63 1.41
C ILE A 249 -24.52 -13.46 2.65
N ALA A 250 -25.32 -13.36 3.73
CA ALA A 250 -25.11 -14.10 4.95
C ALA A 250 -25.20 -15.63 4.70
N GLN A 251 -26.19 -16.07 3.95
CA GLN A 251 -26.34 -17.49 3.60
C GLN A 251 -25.18 -18.01 2.75
N ALA A 252 -24.70 -17.25 1.78
CA ALA A 252 -23.55 -17.63 0.96
C ALA A 252 -22.29 -17.74 1.82
N ALA A 253 -22.06 -16.79 2.73
CA ALA A 253 -20.94 -16.82 3.67
C ALA A 253 -21.00 -18.04 4.60
N ASP A 254 -22.17 -18.37 5.16
CA ASP A 254 -22.36 -19.53 6.05
C ASP A 254 -22.19 -20.87 5.34
N LYS A 255 -22.56 -20.95 4.05
CA LYS A 255 -22.40 -22.15 3.22
C LYS A 255 -21.01 -22.30 2.61
N GLY A 256 -20.12 -21.29 2.73
CA GLY A 256 -18.83 -21.29 2.04
C GLY A 256 -18.96 -21.10 0.53
N GLU A 257 -19.95 -20.34 0.09
CA GLU A 257 -20.30 -20.11 -1.32
C GLU A 257 -20.16 -18.66 -1.73
N ILE A 258 -19.41 -17.82 -0.96
CA ILE A 258 -19.29 -16.38 -1.21
C ILE A 258 -18.72 -16.06 -2.60
N GLU A 259 -17.88 -16.90 -3.14
CA GLU A 259 -17.29 -16.77 -4.47
C GLU A 259 -18.32 -16.87 -5.60
N TYR A 260 -19.45 -17.56 -5.37
CA TYR A 260 -20.52 -17.75 -6.35
C TYR A 260 -21.63 -16.71 -6.24
N LEU A 261 -21.54 -15.84 -5.23
CA LEU A 261 -22.55 -14.82 -5.01
C LEU A 261 -22.53 -13.80 -6.17
N GLN A 262 -23.71 -13.63 -6.79
CA GLN A 262 -23.86 -12.65 -7.87
C GLN A 262 -24.12 -11.27 -7.28
N GLY A 263 -23.39 -10.27 -7.76
CA GLY A 263 -23.51 -8.87 -7.35
C GLY A 263 -22.22 -8.12 -7.61
N ASP A 264 -22.36 -6.87 -7.97
CA ASP A 264 -21.30 -5.94 -8.36
C ASP A 264 -21.08 -4.81 -7.31
N TRP A 265 -21.42 -5.07 -6.05
CA TRP A 265 -21.37 -4.04 -4.99
C TRP A 265 -19.99 -3.40 -4.80
N LEU A 266 -18.93 -4.09 -5.20
CA LEU A 266 -17.55 -3.63 -5.09
C LEU A 266 -16.94 -3.29 -6.47
N ALA A 267 -17.78 -3.11 -7.50
CA ALA A 267 -17.29 -2.79 -8.85
C ALA A 267 -16.42 -1.54 -8.87
N GLU A 268 -16.86 -0.44 -8.24
CA GLU A 268 -16.12 0.82 -8.17
C GLU A 268 -14.80 0.65 -7.40
N ALA A 269 -14.81 -0.12 -6.29
CA ALA A 269 -13.59 -0.44 -5.56
C ALA A 269 -12.62 -1.28 -6.40
N ALA A 270 -13.14 -2.25 -7.13
CA ALA A 270 -12.34 -3.10 -8.00
C ALA A 270 -11.85 -2.34 -9.24
N ASP A 271 -12.63 -1.40 -9.79
CA ASP A 271 -12.20 -0.51 -10.88
C ASP A 271 -11.04 0.39 -10.42
N LEU A 272 -11.11 0.93 -9.19
CA LEU A 272 -10.02 1.70 -8.62
C LEU A 272 -8.74 0.88 -8.46
N LEU A 273 -8.86 -0.40 -8.09
CA LEU A 273 -7.71 -1.31 -7.97
C LEU A 273 -7.19 -1.77 -9.33
N ASP A 274 -8.11 -1.94 -10.30
CA ASP A 274 -7.82 -2.36 -11.68
C ASP A 274 -7.33 -1.21 -12.55
N GLU A 275 -7.66 0.06 -12.21
CA GLU A 275 -6.98 1.19 -12.82
C GLU A 275 -5.50 0.88 -12.70
N LYS A 276 -5.02 0.30 -13.81
CA LYS A 276 -3.65 -0.14 -14.05
C LYS A 276 -2.73 0.84 -13.41
N GLU A 277 -2.05 0.37 -12.36
CA GLU A 277 -1.21 1.19 -11.52
C GLU A 277 -1.82 2.60 -11.40
N ILE A 278 -2.26 3.02 -10.20
CA ILE A 278 -2.25 4.45 -9.94
C ILE A 278 -0.86 4.83 -10.40
N GLU A 279 -0.80 5.21 -11.67
CA GLU A 279 0.43 5.59 -12.32
C GLU A 279 1.07 6.51 -11.31
N LYS A 280 2.15 6.08 -10.68
CA LYS A 280 3.06 7.03 -10.04
C LYS A 280 3.33 7.96 -11.19
N LYS A 281 2.61 9.10 -11.22
CA LYS A 281 2.90 10.17 -12.15
C LYS A 281 4.35 10.48 -11.89
N MET A 282 5.20 9.78 -12.61
CA MET A 282 6.64 9.91 -12.45
C MET A 282 7.00 11.25 -13.06
N LYS A 283 7.60 12.11 -12.27
CA LYS A 283 8.13 13.38 -12.76
C LYS A 283 9.63 13.29 -12.89
N ILE A 284 10.11 13.45 -14.10
CA ILE A 284 11.54 13.56 -14.40
C ILE A 284 11.87 15.03 -14.55
N ALA A 285 12.75 15.55 -13.69
CA ALA A 285 13.32 16.89 -13.85
C ALA A 285 14.68 16.79 -14.57
N VAL A 286 14.90 17.67 -15.52
CA VAL A 286 16.18 17.78 -16.22
C VAL A 286 16.73 19.19 -16.01
N ALA A 287 17.89 19.30 -15.36
CA ALA A 287 18.57 20.58 -15.15
C ALA A 287 19.12 21.10 -16.48
N SER A 288 18.67 22.28 -16.91
CA SER A 288 18.85 22.74 -18.29
C SER A 288 19.20 24.24 -18.41
N GLU A 289 19.78 24.56 -19.54
CA GLU A 289 19.84 25.92 -20.11
C GLU A 289 18.90 25.93 -21.33
N GLY A 290 17.65 26.41 -21.13
CA GLY A 290 16.60 26.27 -22.10
C GLY A 290 16.19 24.80 -22.29
N GLN A 291 16.52 24.20 -23.44
CA GLN A 291 16.23 22.79 -23.77
C GLN A 291 17.48 21.88 -23.67
N THR A 292 18.66 22.44 -23.38
CA THR A 292 19.92 21.71 -23.34
C THR A 292 20.32 21.39 -21.91
N ILE A 293 20.77 20.16 -21.64
CA ILE A 293 21.22 19.74 -20.30
C ILE A 293 22.43 20.57 -19.88
N THR A 294 22.37 21.13 -18.67
CA THR A 294 23.50 21.86 -18.10
C THR A 294 24.51 20.94 -17.43
N GLN A 295 25.79 21.34 -17.44
CA GLN A 295 26.86 20.62 -16.74
C GLN A 295 26.86 20.87 -15.22
N HIS A 296 26.08 21.84 -14.74
CA HIS A 296 26.06 22.28 -13.35
C HIS A 296 24.63 22.38 -12.81
N PHE A 297 24.15 21.39 -12.08
CA PHE A 297 22.81 21.33 -11.48
C PHE A 297 22.44 22.64 -10.74
N GLY A 298 23.30 23.10 -9.83
CA GLY A 298 23.02 24.26 -8.97
C GLY A 298 22.91 25.61 -9.71
N HIS A 299 23.44 25.69 -10.92
CA HIS A 299 23.51 26.94 -11.72
C HIS A 299 22.71 26.83 -13.03
N CYS A 300 21.84 25.83 -13.18
CA CYS A 300 20.97 25.72 -14.35
C CYS A 300 20.05 26.94 -14.48
N GLN A 301 19.64 27.26 -15.67
CA GLN A 301 18.69 28.35 -15.93
C GLN A 301 17.27 27.93 -15.53
N ASN A 302 16.91 26.67 -15.80
CA ASN A 302 15.58 26.12 -15.60
C ASN A 302 15.66 24.60 -15.36
N PHE A 303 14.58 24.06 -14.84
CA PHE A 303 14.30 22.64 -14.80
C PHE A 303 13.19 22.32 -15.80
N ASN A 304 13.47 21.46 -16.79
CA ASN A 304 12.42 20.91 -17.63
C ASN A 304 11.84 19.70 -16.92
N ILE A 305 10.58 19.79 -16.47
CA ILE A 305 9.88 18.75 -15.73
C ILE A 305 8.96 18.03 -16.72
N TYR A 306 9.12 16.72 -16.82
CA TYR A 306 8.32 15.84 -17.68
C TYR A 306 7.44 14.95 -16.81
N GLU A 307 6.13 15.06 -16.97
CA GLU A 307 5.19 14.08 -16.40
C GLU A 307 5.13 12.88 -17.32
N VAL A 308 5.35 11.71 -16.72
CA VAL A 308 5.41 10.42 -17.43
C VAL A 308 4.22 9.57 -17.01
N GLN A 309 3.56 8.97 -17.98
CA GLN A 309 2.50 7.99 -17.81
C GLN A 309 2.75 6.82 -18.77
N GLU A 310 2.64 5.58 -18.30
CA GLU A 310 2.91 4.34 -19.07
C GLU A 310 4.24 4.37 -19.84
N GLY A 311 5.31 4.92 -19.21
CA GLY A 311 6.62 5.03 -19.83
C GLY A 311 6.69 6.06 -20.98
N THR A 312 5.67 6.90 -21.16
CA THR A 312 5.63 7.98 -22.16
C THR A 312 5.46 9.35 -21.50
N ILE A 313 6.09 10.36 -22.06
CA ILE A 313 5.95 11.74 -21.59
C ILE A 313 4.61 12.30 -22.06
N VAL A 314 3.70 12.58 -21.11
CA VAL A 314 2.35 13.11 -21.39
C VAL A 314 2.26 14.62 -21.24
N GLN A 315 3.10 15.23 -20.39
CA GLN A 315 3.13 16.66 -20.16
C GLN A 315 4.56 17.12 -19.92
N SER A 316 4.86 18.38 -20.30
CA SER A 316 6.16 19.01 -20.01
C SER A 316 5.96 20.45 -19.55
N GLU A 317 6.71 20.84 -18.55
CA GLU A 317 6.74 22.19 -18.00
C GLU A 317 8.18 22.63 -17.80
N SER A 318 8.48 23.92 -18.01
CA SER A 318 9.78 24.50 -17.74
C SER A 318 9.69 25.45 -16.56
N VAL A 319 10.31 25.09 -15.44
CA VAL A 319 10.30 25.83 -14.19
C VAL A 319 11.63 26.58 -14.05
N PRO A 320 11.63 27.91 -13.89
CA PRO A 320 12.85 28.67 -13.67
C PRO A 320 13.57 28.23 -12.39
N ASN A 321 14.90 28.22 -12.41
CA ASN A 321 15.68 27.96 -11.20
C ASN A 321 15.44 29.09 -10.18
N PRO A 322 14.91 28.80 -8.98
CA PRO A 322 14.60 29.81 -7.96
C PRO A 322 15.85 30.40 -7.27
N GLY A 323 17.03 29.94 -7.63
CA GLY A 323 18.31 30.37 -7.12
C GLY A 323 19.03 29.30 -6.29
N HIS A 324 20.36 29.44 -6.27
CA HIS A 324 21.23 28.46 -5.59
C HIS A 324 21.44 28.87 -4.12
N LYS A 325 20.92 28.00 -3.21
CA LYS A 325 21.29 27.99 -1.80
C LYS A 325 21.60 26.54 -1.41
N PRO A 326 22.54 26.26 -0.51
CA PRO A 326 22.84 24.92 -0.06
C PRO A 326 21.56 24.17 0.40
N GLY A 327 21.32 22.98 -0.13
CA GLY A 327 20.17 22.14 0.21
C GLY A 327 18.80 22.62 -0.31
N PHE A 328 18.68 23.81 -0.87
CA PHE A 328 17.38 24.37 -1.26
C PHE A 328 16.79 23.70 -2.50
N LEU A 329 17.57 23.50 -3.56
CA LEU A 329 17.07 22.96 -4.83
C LEU A 329 16.57 21.52 -4.74
N PRO A 330 17.21 20.58 -4.01
CA PRO A 330 16.64 19.26 -3.78
C PRO A 330 15.29 19.30 -3.07
N ASN A 331 15.12 20.14 -2.04
CA ASN A 331 13.85 20.33 -1.37
C ASN A 331 12.78 20.91 -2.31
N PHE A 332 13.13 21.92 -3.10
CA PHE A 332 12.25 22.54 -4.08
C PHE A 332 11.73 21.53 -5.12
N LEU A 333 12.61 20.69 -5.67
CA LEU A 333 12.22 19.66 -6.64
C LEU A 333 11.38 18.53 -5.99
N HIS A 334 11.69 18.18 -4.76
CA HIS A 334 10.86 17.25 -3.98
C HIS A 334 9.44 17.79 -3.78
N ASP A 335 9.29 19.07 -3.41
CA ASP A 335 7.98 19.71 -3.20
C ASP A 335 7.16 19.82 -4.51
N LEU A 336 7.82 19.79 -5.67
CA LEU A 336 7.18 19.67 -6.99
C LEU A 336 6.80 18.21 -7.35
N GLY A 337 7.13 17.24 -6.50
CA GLY A 337 6.84 15.83 -6.69
C GLY A 337 7.76 15.16 -7.72
N VAL A 338 9.00 15.64 -7.88
CA VAL A 338 10.00 15.06 -8.78
C VAL A 338 10.49 13.74 -8.21
N ASN A 339 10.55 12.70 -9.05
CA ASN A 339 11.02 11.37 -8.68
C ASN A 339 12.42 11.08 -9.22
N VAL A 340 12.79 11.71 -10.32
CA VAL A 340 14.11 11.54 -10.98
C VAL A 340 14.67 12.88 -11.35
N ILE A 341 15.95 13.13 -11.07
CA ILE A 341 16.70 14.29 -11.54
C ILE A 341 17.82 13.88 -12.49
N ILE A 342 17.84 14.47 -13.69
CA ILE A 342 18.87 14.28 -14.71
C ILE A 342 19.67 15.56 -14.86
N SER A 343 21.02 15.45 -14.84
CA SER A 343 21.92 16.58 -15.04
C SER A 343 23.26 16.13 -15.62
N GLY A 344 24.02 17.03 -16.21
CA GLY A 344 25.40 16.77 -16.60
C GLY A 344 26.37 16.64 -15.43
N GLY A 345 26.12 17.35 -14.32
CA GLY A 345 26.91 17.25 -13.09
C GLY A 345 26.14 17.74 -11.88
N ILE A 346 26.20 17.00 -10.79
CA ILE A 346 25.56 17.28 -9.50
C ILE A 346 26.61 17.16 -8.40
N GLY A 347 26.65 18.15 -7.48
CA GLY A 347 27.57 18.09 -6.33
C GLY A 347 27.10 17.05 -5.29
N GLY A 348 28.06 16.37 -4.63
CA GLY A 348 27.80 15.28 -3.69
C GLY A 348 26.78 15.62 -2.60
N GLY A 349 26.85 16.79 -1.97
CA GLY A 349 25.88 17.19 -0.94
C GLY A 349 24.43 17.41 -1.46
N ALA A 350 24.23 17.59 -2.78
CA ALA A 350 22.88 17.61 -3.36
C ALA A 350 22.40 16.17 -3.65
N VAL A 351 23.32 15.29 -4.04
CA VAL A 351 23.05 13.86 -4.24
C VAL A 351 22.55 13.23 -2.94
N ASP A 352 23.24 13.49 -1.83
CA ASP A 352 22.87 12.93 -0.51
C ASP A 352 21.43 13.33 -0.13
N ILE A 353 21.06 14.63 -0.31
CA ILE A 353 19.71 15.10 0.00
C ILE A 353 18.66 14.49 -0.95
N PHE A 354 18.97 14.29 -2.23
CA PHE A 354 18.06 13.64 -3.17
C PHE A 354 17.83 12.18 -2.78
N CYS A 355 18.89 11.45 -2.41
CA CYS A 355 18.79 10.07 -1.94
C CYS A 355 17.96 9.97 -0.65
N GLU A 356 18.17 10.83 0.35
CA GLU A 356 17.37 10.93 1.57
C GLU A 356 15.86 11.15 1.28
N LYS A 357 15.55 11.81 0.16
CA LYS A 357 14.17 12.12 -0.27
C LYS A 357 13.59 11.11 -1.27
N GLY A 358 14.28 10.01 -1.54
CA GLY A 358 13.83 9.00 -2.49
C GLY A 358 13.80 9.48 -3.94
N ILE A 359 14.59 10.50 -4.30
CA ILE A 359 14.70 11.01 -5.68
C ILE A 359 15.92 10.38 -6.34
N GLU A 360 15.71 9.64 -7.42
CA GLU A 360 16.79 9.05 -8.21
C GLU A 360 17.62 10.13 -8.89
N VAL A 361 18.96 10.01 -8.81
CA VAL A 361 19.89 10.96 -9.39
C VAL A 361 20.62 10.34 -10.57
N VAL A 362 20.50 10.93 -11.74
CA VAL A 362 21.22 10.56 -12.97
C VAL A 362 22.16 11.70 -13.37
N ALA A 363 23.47 11.48 -13.21
CA ALA A 363 24.49 12.46 -13.52
C ALA A 363 25.31 12.03 -14.75
N GLY A 364 25.89 13.00 -15.46
CA GLY A 364 26.72 12.76 -16.66
C GLY A 364 25.96 12.83 -17.98
N ALA A 365 24.65 13.11 -17.95
CA ALA A 365 23.85 13.26 -19.15
C ALA A 365 24.21 14.52 -19.95
N GLN A 366 24.06 14.48 -21.28
CA GLN A 366 24.35 15.57 -22.19
C GLN A 366 23.31 15.63 -23.32
N GLY A 367 23.21 16.80 -23.95
CA GLY A 367 22.36 17.01 -25.13
C GLY A 367 20.98 17.58 -24.81
N ASP A 368 19.99 17.18 -25.55
CA ASP A 368 18.61 17.68 -25.41
C ASP A 368 17.92 17.07 -24.18
N ALA A 369 17.24 17.92 -23.42
CA ALA A 369 16.61 17.52 -22.14
C ALA A 369 15.49 16.49 -22.33
N ARG A 370 14.67 16.65 -23.38
CA ARG A 370 13.57 15.72 -23.66
C ARG A 370 14.10 14.37 -24.14
N ALA A 371 15.08 14.41 -25.04
CA ALA A 371 15.71 13.19 -25.54
C ALA A 371 16.36 12.38 -24.41
N ALA A 372 16.98 13.06 -23.42
CA ALA A 372 17.54 12.39 -22.26
C ALA A 372 16.47 11.76 -21.36
N ALA A 373 15.34 12.45 -21.14
CA ALA A 373 14.22 11.88 -20.37
C ALA A 373 13.62 10.65 -21.10
N GLU A 374 13.45 10.71 -22.43
CA GLU A 374 13.00 9.58 -23.25
C GLU A 374 14.01 8.42 -23.24
N ALA A 375 15.31 8.71 -23.31
CA ALA A 375 16.37 7.69 -23.22
C ALA A 375 16.43 7.03 -21.83
N TYR A 376 16.18 7.78 -20.76
CA TYR A 376 16.07 7.26 -19.40
C TYR A 376 14.89 6.26 -19.30
N LEU A 377 13.72 6.64 -19.79
CA LEU A 377 12.54 5.78 -19.81
C LEU A 377 12.73 4.48 -20.62
N ALA A 378 13.52 4.55 -21.67
CA ALA A 378 13.91 3.40 -22.49
C ALA A 378 15.03 2.53 -21.88
N GLY A 379 15.59 2.94 -20.73
CA GLY A 379 16.75 2.27 -20.10
C GLY A 379 18.07 2.42 -20.88
N ASN A 380 18.15 3.37 -21.81
CA ASN A 380 19.26 3.55 -22.74
C ASN A 380 20.03 4.86 -22.53
N LEU A 381 19.83 5.54 -21.38
CA LEU A 381 20.54 6.80 -21.11
C LEU A 381 22.00 6.51 -20.76
N ASP A 382 22.92 6.96 -21.60
CA ASP A 382 24.36 6.93 -21.31
C ASP A 382 24.69 7.96 -20.22
N ALA A 383 24.72 7.50 -18.96
CA ALA A 383 25.11 8.30 -17.81
C ALA A 383 26.43 7.79 -17.22
N THR A 384 27.45 8.65 -17.17
CA THR A 384 28.78 8.28 -16.65
C THR A 384 28.95 8.53 -15.15
N GLY A 385 27.91 8.94 -14.46
CA GLY A 385 27.91 9.35 -13.05
C GLY A 385 27.03 8.48 -12.16
N THR A 386 27.19 8.65 -10.87
CA THR A 386 26.56 7.89 -9.78
C THR A 386 25.05 7.78 -9.96
N ILE A 387 24.57 6.55 -10.16
CA ILE A 387 23.15 6.22 -10.07
C ILE A 387 22.95 5.77 -8.61
N CYS A 388 22.23 6.55 -7.81
CA CYS A 388 21.67 6.02 -6.57
C CYS A 388 20.53 5.08 -6.96
N ARG A 389 20.84 3.80 -7.12
CA ARG A 389 19.90 2.70 -7.16
C ARG A 389 20.06 1.94 -5.85
N ASP A 390 19.66 2.52 -4.75
CA ASP A 390 19.53 1.78 -3.49
C ASP A 390 18.05 1.73 -3.12
N HIS A 391 17.32 0.87 -3.83
CA HIS A 391 16.09 0.24 -3.39
C HIS A 391 16.10 -1.24 -3.77
N ASP A 392 17.29 -1.87 -3.78
CA ASP A 392 17.47 -3.32 -3.73
C ASP A 392 18.22 -3.63 -2.43
N HIS A 393 17.47 -3.61 -1.31
CA HIS A 393 17.83 -4.34 -0.09
C HIS A 393 16.57 -4.65 0.71
#